data_f3255096690dc105bdf3c3430be07d63
#
_entry.id   f3255096690dc105bdf3c3430be07d63
#
_cell.length_a   1.000
_cell.length_b   1.000
_cell.length_c   1.000
_cell.angle_alpha   90.00
_cell.angle_beta   90.00
_cell.angle_gamma   90.00
#
_symmetry.space_group_name_H-M   'P 1'
#
loop_
_entity.id
_entity.type
_entity.pdbx_description
1 polymer ?
#
loop_
_entity_poly.entity_id
_entity_poly.type
_entity_poly.pdbx_seq_one_letter_code
_entity_poly.pdbx_strand_id
1 'polypeptide(L)'
;MDYINAIVLLLNYIFVPALAYGSQLALGAIFVTLIYGILRFANFATGDMMSFGTMVTILFTWYFQSLGISLGILPTALIAIPFAIIFMVGYMLLIDKFVFKYYRVSKSPPVQLAMVSIGVMFVTQAVVRIIIGPSDRRFFDGEKFLIKAGEFKEMTGLNEGLAIKSTQVITIVVTLILVSALFWFLNKTKTGKSMRAYSDNEDLALLSGIDPKKIVMITWIIA
;
A
#
# COMPACT_ATOMS: atom_id res chain seq x y z
N MET A 1 36.41 -2.03 -19.44
CA MET A 1 36.05 -2.65 -18.13
C MET A 1 35.53 -1.62 -17.14
N ASP A 2 36.15 -0.44 -16.99
CA ASP A 2 35.78 0.56 -15.99
C ASP A 2 34.39 1.16 -16.15
N TYR A 3 33.96 1.43 -17.40
CA TYR A 3 32.59 1.95 -17.65
C TYR A 3 31.50 0.93 -17.32
N ILE A 4 31.73 -0.37 -17.55
CA ILE A 4 30.75 -1.42 -17.23
C ILE A 4 30.67 -1.59 -15.72
N ASN A 5 31.80 -1.58 -15.01
CA ASN A 5 31.83 -1.61 -13.55
C ASN A 5 31.10 -0.40 -12.93
N ALA A 6 31.28 0.81 -13.52
CA ALA A 6 30.57 2.01 -13.07
C ALA A 6 29.05 1.88 -13.29
N ILE A 7 28.60 1.30 -14.39
CA ILE A 7 27.17 1.04 -14.65
C ILE A 7 26.62 0.04 -13.63
N VAL A 8 27.34 -1.04 -13.33
CA VAL A 8 26.93 -2.04 -12.33
C VAL A 8 26.79 -1.40 -10.95
N LEU A 9 27.72 -0.53 -10.56
CA LEU A 9 27.62 0.25 -9.31
C LEU A 9 26.39 1.14 -9.28
N LEU A 10 26.13 1.90 -10.34
CA LEU A 10 24.95 2.75 -10.45
C LEU A 10 23.65 1.94 -10.37
N LEU A 11 23.58 0.80 -11.05
CA LEU A 11 22.42 -0.08 -10.99
C LEU A 11 22.19 -0.62 -9.58
N ASN A 12 23.25 -1.09 -8.92
CA ASN A 12 23.16 -1.74 -7.61
C ASN A 12 22.83 -0.77 -6.48
N TYR A 13 23.48 0.40 -6.45
CA TYR A 13 23.37 1.32 -5.31
C TYR A 13 22.37 2.44 -5.52
N ILE A 14 21.99 2.74 -6.76
CA ILE A 14 21.07 3.86 -7.05
C ILE A 14 19.81 3.35 -7.73
N PHE A 15 19.90 2.69 -8.87
CA PHE A 15 18.74 2.42 -9.71
C PHE A 15 17.77 1.43 -9.08
N VAL A 16 18.26 0.27 -8.64
CA VAL A 16 17.41 -0.77 -8.05
C VAL A 16 16.76 -0.32 -6.73
N PRO A 17 17.50 0.27 -5.76
CA PRO A 17 16.89 0.83 -4.57
C PRO A 17 15.91 1.97 -4.85
N ALA A 18 16.23 2.88 -5.80
CA ALA A 18 15.36 3.99 -6.16
C ALA A 18 14.04 3.52 -6.79
N LEU A 19 14.08 2.51 -7.67
CA LEU A 19 12.87 1.91 -8.24
C LEU A 19 12.01 1.23 -7.18
N ALA A 20 12.62 0.48 -6.26
CA ALA A 20 11.90 -0.16 -5.17
C ALA A 20 11.23 0.86 -4.25
N TYR A 21 11.96 1.88 -3.84
CA TYR A 21 11.42 2.95 -3.00
C TYR A 21 10.37 3.80 -3.72
N GLY A 22 10.63 4.17 -4.98
CA GLY A 22 9.66 4.88 -5.83
C GLY A 22 8.37 4.09 -6.04
N SER A 23 8.46 2.76 -6.15
CA SER A 23 7.28 1.87 -6.23
C SER A 23 6.43 1.93 -4.98
N GLN A 24 7.03 1.95 -3.79
CA GLN A 24 6.31 2.09 -2.51
C GLN A 24 5.61 3.46 -2.42
N LEU A 25 6.31 4.53 -2.79
CA LEU A 25 5.72 5.87 -2.81
C LEU A 25 4.57 5.99 -3.82
N ALA A 26 4.68 5.34 -4.97
CA ALA A 26 3.63 5.32 -5.98
C ALA A 26 2.34 4.68 -5.46
N LEU A 27 2.43 3.56 -4.74
CA LEU A 27 1.25 2.93 -4.10
C LEU A 27 0.61 3.85 -3.08
N GLY A 28 1.41 4.52 -2.23
CA GLY A 28 0.91 5.49 -1.26
C GLY A 28 0.23 6.69 -1.93
N ALA A 29 0.81 7.21 -3.01
CA ALA A 29 0.23 8.32 -3.76
C ALA A 29 -1.10 7.94 -4.42
N ILE A 30 -1.22 6.72 -4.97
CA ILE A 30 -2.48 6.21 -5.55
C ILE A 30 -3.57 6.14 -4.49
N PHE A 31 -3.25 5.63 -3.30
CA PHE A 31 -4.20 5.58 -2.19
C PHE A 31 -4.74 6.96 -1.83
N VAL A 32 -3.85 7.95 -1.65
CA VAL A 32 -4.24 9.33 -1.32
C VAL A 32 -5.09 9.94 -2.44
N THR A 33 -4.66 9.80 -3.70
CA THR A 33 -5.37 10.38 -4.84
C THR A 33 -6.73 9.75 -5.07
N LEU A 34 -6.88 8.44 -4.85
CA LEU A 34 -8.16 7.75 -4.98
C LEU A 34 -9.17 8.25 -3.93
N ILE A 35 -8.74 8.34 -2.66
CA ILE A 35 -9.59 8.86 -1.59
C ILE A 35 -9.96 10.31 -1.85
N TYR A 36 -8.98 11.17 -2.13
CA TYR A 36 -9.24 12.58 -2.39
C TYR A 36 -10.13 12.79 -3.60
N GLY A 37 -9.89 12.08 -4.70
CA GLY A 37 -10.66 12.20 -5.94
C GLY A 37 -12.14 11.85 -5.76
N ILE A 38 -12.45 10.85 -4.95
CA ILE A 38 -13.83 10.34 -4.80
C ILE A 38 -14.53 10.92 -3.57
N LEU A 39 -13.83 10.99 -2.43
CA LEU A 39 -14.43 11.46 -1.18
C LEU A 39 -14.33 12.99 -0.99
N ARG A 40 -13.59 13.69 -1.84
CA ARG A 40 -13.46 15.14 -1.89
C ARG A 40 -12.91 15.78 -0.61
N PHE A 41 -12.15 15.04 0.20
CA PHE A 41 -11.43 15.61 1.34
C PHE A 41 -10.03 15.00 1.48
N ALA A 42 -9.10 15.77 2.05
CA ALA A 42 -7.77 15.30 2.37
C ALA A 42 -7.82 14.43 3.64
N ASN A 43 -7.49 13.14 3.51
CA ASN A 43 -7.43 12.22 4.64
C ASN A 43 -6.02 12.19 5.23
N PHE A 44 -5.81 12.90 6.35
CA PHE A 44 -4.52 12.93 7.05
C PHE A 44 -4.19 11.61 7.77
N ALA A 45 -5.18 10.76 8.04
CA ALA A 45 -4.96 9.46 8.66
C ALA A 45 -4.33 8.42 7.73
N THR A 46 -4.11 8.72 6.44
CA THR A 46 -3.64 7.80 5.42
C THR A 46 -2.35 7.06 5.83
N GLY A 47 -1.35 7.78 6.34
CA GLY A 47 -0.07 7.18 6.78
C GLY A 47 -0.23 6.21 7.95
N ASP A 48 -1.05 6.58 8.94
CA ASP A 48 -1.29 5.73 10.10
C ASP A 48 -2.19 4.53 9.78
N MET A 49 -3.10 4.67 8.82
CA MET A 49 -3.85 3.53 8.26
C MET A 49 -2.93 2.53 7.57
N MET A 50 -1.94 2.99 6.80
CA MET A 50 -0.91 2.11 6.22
C MET A 50 -0.07 1.44 7.32
N SER A 51 0.28 2.18 8.38
CA SER A 51 0.99 1.63 9.54
C SER A 51 0.18 0.55 10.26
N PHE A 52 -1.14 0.71 10.35
CA PHE A 52 -2.04 -0.32 10.89
C PHE A 52 -2.00 -1.60 10.04
N GLY A 53 -2.08 -1.49 8.72
CA GLY A 53 -1.96 -2.63 7.81
C GLY A 53 -0.61 -3.34 7.94
N THR A 54 0.48 -2.57 8.07
CA THR A 54 1.83 -3.10 8.31
C THR A 54 1.93 -3.83 9.65
N MET A 55 1.36 -3.26 10.72
CA MET A 55 1.28 -3.91 12.04
C MET A 55 0.61 -5.29 11.96
N VAL A 56 -0.56 -5.35 11.31
CA VAL A 56 -1.29 -6.62 11.15
C VAL A 56 -0.45 -7.62 10.35
N THR A 57 0.22 -7.18 9.29
CA THR A 57 1.13 -8.04 8.50
C THR A 57 2.27 -8.59 9.36
N ILE A 58 2.90 -7.76 10.20
CA ILE A 58 3.98 -8.19 11.10
C ILE A 58 3.47 -9.25 12.09
N LEU A 59 2.30 -9.02 12.71
CA LEU A 59 1.73 -9.95 13.69
C LEU A 59 1.42 -11.32 13.06
N PHE A 60 0.80 -11.34 11.88
CA PHE A 60 0.57 -12.60 11.16
C PHE A 60 1.85 -13.25 10.68
N THR A 61 2.86 -12.49 10.28
CA THR A 61 4.17 -13.04 9.89
C THR A 61 4.84 -13.72 11.08
N TRP A 62 4.86 -13.09 12.27
CA TRP A 62 5.38 -13.69 13.49
C TRP A 62 4.61 -14.96 13.87
N TYR A 63 3.28 -14.94 13.74
CA TYR A 63 2.45 -16.12 14.00
C TYR A 63 2.80 -17.27 13.05
N PHE A 64 2.93 -17.04 11.75
CA PHE A 64 3.32 -18.08 10.79
C PHE A 64 4.76 -18.56 11.01
N GLN A 65 5.68 -17.67 11.34
CA GLN A 65 7.05 -18.04 11.70
C GLN A 65 7.09 -18.92 12.96
N SER A 66 6.25 -18.66 13.97
CA SER A 66 6.14 -19.48 15.17
C SER A 66 5.61 -20.89 14.89
N LEU A 67 4.84 -21.07 13.82
CA LEU A 67 4.38 -22.36 13.31
C LEU A 67 5.42 -23.08 12.42
N GLY A 68 6.59 -22.47 12.22
CA GLY A 68 7.65 -23.01 11.35
C GLY A 68 7.38 -22.89 9.85
N ILE A 69 6.37 -22.08 9.44
CA ILE A 69 6.03 -21.88 8.04
C ILE A 69 7.01 -20.85 7.43
N SER A 70 7.74 -21.26 6.38
CA SER A 70 8.61 -20.37 5.60
C SER A 70 8.46 -20.67 4.11
N LEU A 71 8.56 -19.63 3.28
CA LEU A 71 8.45 -19.73 1.81
C LEU A 71 9.81 -19.88 1.10
N GLY A 72 10.88 -20.25 1.81
CA GLY A 72 12.18 -20.42 1.22
C GLY A 72 12.76 -19.09 0.69
N ILE A 73 12.82 -18.87 -0.62
CA ILE A 73 13.37 -17.67 -1.26
C ILE A 73 12.41 -16.46 -1.13
N LEU A 74 11.10 -16.71 -0.98
CA LEU A 74 10.11 -15.66 -0.85
C LEU A 74 9.92 -15.26 0.64
N PRO A 75 9.61 -13.97 0.93
CA PRO A 75 9.31 -13.54 2.28
C PRO A 75 8.04 -14.21 2.83
N THR A 76 8.08 -14.68 4.08
CA THR A 76 6.93 -15.25 4.78
C THR A 76 5.76 -14.27 4.91
N ALA A 77 6.06 -12.98 4.90
CA ALA A 77 5.06 -11.90 4.87
C ALA A 77 4.06 -12.02 3.70
N LEU A 78 4.43 -12.64 2.59
CA LEU A 78 3.50 -12.85 1.47
C LEU A 78 2.28 -13.69 1.84
N ILE A 79 2.43 -14.64 2.77
CA ILE A 79 1.30 -15.42 3.30
C ILE A 79 0.44 -14.55 4.23
N ALA A 80 1.05 -13.60 4.94
CA ALA A 80 0.36 -12.73 5.88
C ALA A 80 -0.46 -11.62 5.18
N ILE A 81 -0.07 -11.18 3.97
CA ILE A 81 -0.73 -10.08 3.24
C ILE A 81 -2.23 -10.29 3.04
N PRO A 82 -2.76 -11.45 2.57
CA PRO A 82 -4.20 -11.64 2.40
C PRO A 82 -4.99 -11.44 3.70
N PHE A 83 -4.47 -11.90 4.81
CA PHE A 83 -5.08 -11.72 6.13
C PHE A 83 -5.03 -10.25 6.56
N ALA A 84 -3.90 -9.58 6.34
CA ALA A 84 -3.75 -8.16 6.61
C ALA A 84 -4.73 -7.30 5.79
N ILE A 85 -4.95 -7.64 4.52
CA ILE A 85 -5.94 -6.97 3.65
C ILE A 85 -7.35 -7.10 4.24
N ILE A 86 -7.77 -8.30 4.66
CA ILE A 86 -9.10 -8.50 5.25
C ILE A 86 -9.29 -7.65 6.50
N PHE A 87 -8.30 -7.66 7.41
CA PHE A 87 -8.34 -6.86 8.62
C PHE A 87 -8.32 -5.36 8.31
N MET A 88 -7.52 -4.93 7.33
CA MET A 88 -7.43 -3.54 6.93
C MET A 88 -8.74 -3.03 6.32
N VAL A 89 -9.34 -3.79 5.41
CA VAL A 89 -10.66 -3.46 4.83
C VAL A 89 -11.71 -3.38 5.93
N GLY A 90 -11.74 -4.33 6.87
CA GLY A 90 -12.63 -4.28 8.03
C GLY A 90 -12.46 -3.01 8.86
N TYR A 91 -11.21 -2.66 9.17
CA TYR A 91 -10.86 -1.45 9.92
C TYR A 91 -11.30 -0.17 9.20
N MET A 92 -11.01 -0.07 7.90
CA MET A 92 -11.42 1.06 7.07
C MET A 92 -12.95 1.24 7.04
N LEU A 93 -13.69 0.14 6.84
CA LEU A 93 -15.16 0.17 6.82
C LEU A 93 -15.75 0.53 8.19
N LEU A 94 -15.11 0.10 9.29
CA LEU A 94 -15.50 0.51 10.64
C LEU A 94 -15.31 2.02 10.84
N ILE A 95 -14.15 2.56 10.50
CA ILE A 95 -13.88 3.99 10.58
C ILE A 95 -14.86 4.78 9.70
N ASP A 96 -15.10 4.33 8.48
CA ASP A 96 -16.08 4.97 7.61
C ASP A 96 -17.48 4.99 8.24
N LYS A 97 -17.93 3.85 8.76
CA LYS A 97 -19.28 3.71 9.34
C LYS A 97 -19.47 4.54 10.59
N PHE A 98 -18.50 4.57 11.50
CA PHE A 98 -18.64 5.20 12.81
C PHE A 98 -18.21 6.66 12.82
N VAL A 99 -17.33 7.06 11.89
CA VAL A 99 -16.77 8.42 11.87
C VAL A 99 -17.19 9.15 10.60
N PHE A 100 -16.65 8.82 9.45
CA PHE A 100 -16.81 9.62 8.23
C PHE A 100 -18.24 9.67 7.71
N LYS A 101 -19.00 8.58 7.81
CA LYS A 101 -20.39 8.52 7.34
C LYS A 101 -21.27 9.57 8.03
N TYR A 102 -21.08 9.80 9.32
CA TYR A 102 -21.85 10.81 10.07
C TYR A 102 -21.68 12.20 9.46
N TYR A 103 -20.43 12.60 9.21
CA TYR A 103 -20.13 13.92 8.65
C TYR A 103 -20.55 14.05 7.17
N ARG A 104 -20.50 12.98 6.40
CA ARG A 104 -21.01 13.00 5.02
C ARG A 104 -22.52 13.16 4.98
N VAL A 105 -23.27 12.46 5.82
CA VAL A 105 -24.73 12.55 5.88
C VAL A 105 -25.17 13.96 6.30
N SER A 106 -24.46 14.58 7.22
CA SER A 106 -24.73 15.96 7.65
C SER A 106 -24.23 17.02 6.65
N LYS A 107 -23.72 16.60 5.46
CA LYS A 107 -23.16 17.50 4.42
C LYS A 107 -22.11 18.46 4.95
N SER A 108 -21.29 18.00 5.87
CA SER A 108 -20.20 18.78 6.46
C SER A 108 -19.20 19.23 5.39
N PRO A 109 -18.64 20.45 5.49
CA PRO A 109 -17.65 20.92 4.54
C PRO A 109 -16.38 20.06 4.57
N PRO A 110 -15.63 19.97 3.45
CA PRO A 110 -14.42 19.15 3.34
C PRO A 110 -13.38 19.42 4.43
N VAL A 111 -13.27 20.65 4.90
CA VAL A 111 -12.36 21.05 5.99
C VAL A 111 -12.69 20.32 7.29
N GLN A 112 -13.98 20.14 7.63
CA GLN A 112 -14.37 19.40 8.83
C GLN A 112 -14.00 17.91 8.70
N LEU A 113 -14.22 17.30 7.55
CA LEU A 113 -13.78 15.92 7.28
C LEU A 113 -12.26 15.77 7.41
N ALA A 114 -11.49 16.76 6.93
CA ALA A 114 -10.05 16.78 7.10
C ALA A 114 -9.64 16.87 8.59
N MET A 115 -10.30 17.73 9.38
CA MET A 115 -10.06 17.80 10.84
C MET A 115 -10.41 16.50 11.55
N VAL A 116 -11.53 15.87 11.18
CA VAL A 116 -11.92 14.56 11.72
C VAL A 116 -10.89 13.49 11.38
N SER A 117 -10.31 13.52 10.17
CA SER A 117 -9.26 12.57 9.80
C SER A 117 -8.00 12.70 10.66
N ILE A 118 -7.68 13.89 11.18
CA ILE A 118 -6.60 14.08 12.15
C ILE A 118 -6.94 13.35 13.47
N GLY A 119 -8.19 13.42 13.92
CA GLY A 119 -8.64 12.62 15.07
C GLY A 119 -8.49 11.13 14.85
N VAL A 120 -8.90 10.64 13.68
CA VAL A 120 -8.71 9.23 13.27
C VAL A 120 -7.23 8.86 13.22
N MET A 121 -6.36 9.75 12.74
CA MET A 121 -4.91 9.58 12.72
C MET A 121 -4.37 9.27 14.12
N PHE A 122 -4.68 10.10 15.11
CA PHE A 122 -4.24 9.90 16.49
C PHE A 122 -4.80 8.61 17.11
N VAL A 123 -6.06 8.29 16.86
CA VAL A 123 -6.67 7.05 17.35
C VAL A 123 -5.98 5.84 16.74
N THR A 124 -5.75 5.83 15.42
CA THR A 124 -5.06 4.74 14.72
C THR A 124 -3.64 4.56 15.24
N GLN A 125 -2.91 5.67 15.42
CA GLN A 125 -1.55 5.65 15.96
C GLN A 125 -1.53 5.08 17.39
N ALA A 126 -2.49 5.48 18.24
CA ALA A 126 -2.61 4.94 19.58
C ALA A 126 -2.91 3.45 19.58
N VAL A 127 -3.84 2.98 18.73
CA VAL A 127 -4.17 1.55 18.58
C VAL A 127 -2.93 0.74 18.16
N VAL A 128 -2.18 1.21 17.17
CA VAL A 128 -0.95 0.55 16.72
C VAL A 128 0.06 0.46 17.87
N ARG A 129 0.29 1.56 18.60
CA ARG A 129 1.24 1.59 19.73
C ARG A 129 0.81 0.72 20.92
N ILE A 130 -0.49 0.60 21.18
CA ILE A 130 -1.01 -0.27 22.26
C ILE A 130 -0.78 -1.75 21.91
N ILE A 131 -0.98 -2.13 20.64
CA ILE A 131 -0.90 -3.53 20.21
C ILE A 131 0.56 -3.98 20.04
N ILE A 132 1.38 -3.21 19.30
CA ILE A 132 2.74 -3.65 18.93
C ILE A 132 3.84 -2.99 19.77
N GLY A 133 3.47 -1.95 20.53
CA GLY A 133 4.38 -1.16 21.35
C GLY A 133 4.95 0.06 20.63
N PRO A 134 5.63 0.97 21.36
CA PRO A 134 6.14 2.22 20.82
C PRO A 134 7.47 2.07 20.04
N SER A 135 8.14 0.92 20.16
CA SER A 135 9.44 0.65 19.54
C SER A 135 9.27 0.24 18.08
N ASP A 136 10.27 0.52 17.26
CA ASP A 136 10.35 -0.01 15.90
C ASP A 136 10.29 -1.54 15.91
N ARG A 137 9.34 -2.09 15.17
CA ARG A 137 9.17 -3.52 15.04
C ARG A 137 9.44 -3.95 13.60
N ARG A 138 10.14 -5.07 13.50
CA ARG A 138 10.49 -5.68 12.21
C ARG A 138 10.28 -7.18 12.32
N PHE A 139 9.86 -7.82 11.25
CA PHE A 139 10.05 -9.27 11.13
C PHE A 139 11.37 -9.53 10.42
N PHE A 140 12.09 -10.52 10.86
CA PHE A 140 13.31 -10.94 10.21
C PHE A 140 13.09 -12.33 9.60
N ASP A 141 13.28 -12.42 8.29
CA ASP A 141 13.07 -13.64 7.51
C ASP A 141 14.34 -14.03 6.74
N GLY A 142 15.48 -13.52 7.19
CA GLY A 142 16.77 -13.62 6.53
C GLY A 142 16.93 -12.65 5.35
N GLU A 143 18.15 -12.37 4.96
CA GLU A 143 18.40 -11.65 3.71
C GLU A 143 18.30 -12.62 2.54
N LYS A 144 17.25 -12.46 1.74
CA LYS A 144 16.98 -13.31 0.57
C LYS A 144 17.37 -12.54 -0.69
N PHE A 145 18.37 -13.06 -1.39
CA PHE A 145 18.83 -12.50 -2.64
C PHE A 145 18.36 -13.38 -3.81
N LEU A 146 17.88 -12.73 -4.87
CA LEU A 146 17.66 -13.38 -6.16
C LEU A 146 18.98 -13.52 -6.93
N ILE A 147 19.83 -12.50 -6.82
CA ILE A 147 21.18 -12.51 -7.39
C ILE A 147 22.12 -12.03 -6.28
N LYS A 148 23.13 -12.82 -5.96
CA LYS A 148 24.20 -12.44 -5.04
C LYS A 148 25.34 -11.79 -5.80
N ALA A 149 25.94 -10.77 -5.21
CA ALA A 149 27.05 -10.05 -5.82
C ALA A 149 28.23 -10.96 -6.22
N GLY A 150 28.51 -12.01 -5.41
CA GLY A 150 29.56 -12.99 -5.71
C GLY A 150 29.22 -13.83 -6.96
N GLU A 151 28.02 -14.40 -7.02
CA GLU A 151 27.55 -15.19 -8.16
C GLU A 151 27.58 -14.38 -9.47
N PHE A 152 27.19 -13.10 -9.39
CA PHE A 152 27.23 -12.20 -10.54
C PHE A 152 28.67 -11.95 -11.03
N LYS A 153 29.64 -11.75 -10.10
CA LYS A 153 31.06 -11.58 -10.42
C LYS A 153 31.62 -12.81 -11.09
N GLU A 154 31.32 -14.00 -10.58
CA GLU A 154 31.77 -15.28 -11.15
C GLU A 154 31.21 -15.50 -12.56
N MET A 155 29.96 -15.15 -12.82
CA MET A 155 29.30 -15.31 -14.12
C MET A 155 29.79 -14.31 -15.17
N THR A 156 30.10 -13.07 -14.74
CA THR A 156 30.42 -11.97 -15.68
C THR A 156 31.90 -11.66 -15.80
N GLY A 157 32.71 -12.12 -14.83
CA GLY A 157 34.13 -11.77 -14.75
C GLY A 157 34.41 -10.31 -14.43
N LEU A 158 33.40 -9.57 -13.95
CA LEU A 158 33.52 -8.16 -13.59
C LEU A 158 34.04 -8.03 -12.13
N ASN A 159 34.72 -6.91 -11.85
CA ASN A 159 35.18 -6.61 -10.50
C ASN A 159 34.04 -6.19 -9.56
N GLU A 160 32.94 -5.64 -10.12
CA GLU A 160 31.77 -5.19 -9.37
C GLU A 160 30.64 -6.20 -9.46
N GLY A 161 29.89 -6.38 -8.35
CA GLY A 161 28.79 -7.34 -8.25
C GLY A 161 27.44 -6.67 -8.16
N LEU A 162 26.44 -7.22 -8.86
CA LEU A 162 25.04 -6.83 -8.75
C LEU A 162 24.37 -7.70 -7.67
N ALA A 163 23.82 -7.07 -6.64
CA ALA A 163 23.06 -7.74 -5.58
C ALA A 163 21.59 -7.29 -5.64
N ILE A 164 20.70 -8.21 -6.00
CA ILE A 164 19.26 -7.91 -6.07
C ILE A 164 18.55 -8.69 -4.96
N LYS A 165 17.91 -7.97 -4.03
CA LYS A 165 17.10 -8.57 -2.98
C LYS A 165 15.74 -8.99 -3.51
N SER A 166 15.26 -10.16 -3.09
CA SER A 166 13.92 -10.68 -3.46
C SER A 166 12.82 -9.67 -3.16
N THR A 167 12.92 -8.97 -2.02
CA THR A 167 11.95 -7.96 -1.60
C THR A 167 11.85 -6.78 -2.57
N GLN A 168 12.96 -6.32 -3.14
CA GLN A 168 12.97 -5.21 -4.10
C GLN A 168 12.21 -5.58 -5.38
N VAL A 169 12.50 -6.76 -5.93
CA VAL A 169 11.82 -7.24 -7.16
C VAL A 169 10.34 -7.47 -6.90
N ILE A 170 9.98 -8.10 -5.78
CA ILE A 170 8.58 -8.32 -5.41
C ILE A 170 7.84 -6.99 -5.31
N THR A 171 8.42 -5.98 -4.64
CA THR A 171 7.80 -4.66 -4.50
C THR A 171 7.54 -4.02 -5.86
N ILE A 172 8.53 -4.02 -6.77
CA ILE A 172 8.38 -3.42 -8.10
C ILE A 172 7.31 -4.18 -8.90
N VAL A 173 7.37 -5.51 -8.93
CA VAL A 173 6.43 -6.35 -9.70
C VAL A 173 5.00 -6.20 -9.16
N VAL A 174 4.82 -6.29 -7.85
CA VAL A 174 3.50 -6.12 -7.22
C VAL A 174 2.94 -4.73 -7.49
N THR A 175 3.76 -3.69 -7.40
CA THR A 175 3.32 -2.32 -7.72
C THR A 175 2.84 -2.21 -9.16
N LEU A 176 3.61 -2.72 -10.12
CA LEU A 176 3.22 -2.71 -11.54
C LEU A 176 1.90 -3.44 -11.78
N ILE A 177 1.71 -4.60 -11.15
CA ILE A 177 0.47 -5.38 -11.24
C ILE A 177 -0.69 -4.59 -10.64
N LEU A 178 -0.55 -4.04 -9.43
CA LEU A 178 -1.61 -3.31 -8.75
C LEU A 178 -1.98 -2.03 -9.50
N VAL A 179 -1.01 -1.26 -9.97
CA VAL A 179 -1.25 -0.04 -10.76
C VAL A 179 -1.98 -0.38 -12.06
N SER A 180 -1.51 -1.39 -12.79
CA SER A 180 -2.14 -1.84 -14.03
C SER A 180 -3.57 -2.34 -13.81
N ALA A 181 -3.78 -3.13 -12.75
CA ALA A 181 -5.09 -3.63 -12.37
C ALA A 181 -6.06 -2.49 -12.00
N LEU A 182 -5.58 -1.49 -11.26
CA LEU A 182 -6.37 -0.32 -10.89
C LEU A 182 -6.75 0.51 -12.13
N PHE A 183 -5.80 0.75 -13.03
CA PHE A 183 -6.07 1.44 -14.30
C PHE A 183 -7.08 0.68 -15.15
N TRP A 184 -6.93 -0.63 -15.27
CA TRP A 184 -7.88 -1.47 -15.97
C TRP A 184 -9.27 -1.42 -15.31
N PHE A 185 -9.33 -1.55 -13.98
CA PHE A 185 -10.56 -1.47 -13.21
C PHE A 185 -11.29 -0.14 -13.45
N LEU A 186 -10.61 0.99 -13.26
CA LEU A 186 -11.20 2.32 -13.41
C LEU A 186 -11.67 2.60 -14.84
N ASN A 187 -10.99 2.09 -15.87
CA ASN A 187 -11.30 2.38 -17.27
C ASN A 187 -12.29 1.40 -17.90
N LYS A 188 -12.22 0.12 -17.52
CA LYS A 188 -12.96 -0.93 -18.24
C LYS A 188 -14.19 -1.43 -17.48
N THR A 189 -14.21 -1.36 -16.13
CA THR A 189 -15.35 -1.88 -15.38
C THR A 189 -16.50 -0.87 -15.27
N LYS A 190 -17.72 -1.37 -15.10
CA LYS A 190 -18.92 -0.52 -14.86
C LYS A 190 -18.75 0.28 -13.56
N THR A 191 -18.27 -0.37 -12.52
CA THR A 191 -18.03 0.27 -11.21
C THR A 191 -16.96 1.36 -11.29
N GLY A 192 -15.83 1.11 -11.95
CA GLY A 192 -14.78 2.11 -12.14
C GLY A 192 -15.28 3.32 -12.94
N LYS A 193 -16.09 3.12 -13.97
CA LYS A 193 -16.73 4.21 -14.72
C LYS A 193 -17.68 5.01 -13.83
N SER A 194 -18.47 4.33 -12.99
CA SER A 194 -19.36 5.01 -12.01
C SER A 194 -18.56 5.80 -10.97
N MET A 195 -17.42 5.28 -10.50
CA MET A 195 -16.54 6.00 -9.59
C MET A 195 -15.98 7.28 -10.21
N ARG A 196 -15.57 7.23 -11.48
CA ARG A 196 -15.11 8.43 -12.20
C ARG A 196 -16.24 9.43 -12.42
N ALA A 197 -17.40 8.98 -12.88
CA ALA A 197 -18.56 9.85 -13.04
C ALA A 197 -18.95 10.54 -11.73
N TYR A 198 -18.91 9.81 -10.60
CA TYR A 198 -19.15 10.36 -9.27
C TYR A 198 -18.06 11.37 -8.86
N SER A 199 -16.80 11.06 -9.18
CA SER A 199 -15.67 11.97 -8.97
C SER A 199 -15.76 13.25 -9.81
N ASP A 200 -16.30 13.19 -11.01
CA ASP A 200 -16.44 14.37 -11.88
C ASP A 200 -17.58 15.28 -11.40
N ASN A 201 -18.76 14.70 -11.18
CA ASN A 201 -19.92 15.44 -10.67
C ASN A 201 -20.86 14.52 -9.87
N GLU A 202 -20.91 14.74 -8.55
CA GLU A 202 -21.73 13.94 -7.63
C GLU A 202 -23.23 14.06 -7.94
N ASP A 203 -23.73 15.28 -8.19
CA ASP A 203 -25.16 15.52 -8.41
C ASP A 203 -25.65 14.86 -9.72
N LEU A 204 -24.87 14.98 -10.79
CA LEU A 204 -25.18 14.31 -12.06
C LEU A 204 -25.10 12.79 -11.96
N ALA A 205 -24.15 12.28 -11.19
CA ALA A 205 -24.04 10.85 -10.95
C ALA A 205 -25.25 10.29 -10.19
N LEU A 206 -25.72 11.02 -9.17
CA LEU A 206 -26.95 10.70 -8.43
C LEU A 206 -28.18 10.67 -9.33
N LEU A 207 -28.35 11.68 -10.18
CA LEU A 207 -29.45 11.75 -11.17
C LEU A 207 -29.40 10.58 -12.18
N SER A 208 -28.19 10.08 -12.45
CA SER A 208 -27.97 8.91 -13.31
C SER A 208 -28.17 7.57 -12.60
N GLY A 209 -28.62 7.56 -11.35
CA GLY A 209 -28.90 6.35 -10.57
C GLY A 209 -27.67 5.70 -9.94
N ILE A 210 -26.54 6.39 -9.85
CA ILE A 210 -25.34 5.88 -9.18
C ILE A 210 -25.51 6.03 -7.64
N ASP A 211 -25.42 4.91 -6.92
CA ASP A 211 -25.53 4.89 -5.47
C ASP A 211 -24.21 5.36 -4.81
N PRO A 212 -24.19 6.54 -4.15
CA PRO A 212 -22.99 7.08 -3.52
C PRO A 212 -22.47 6.20 -2.40
N LYS A 213 -23.36 5.49 -1.68
CA LYS A 213 -22.95 4.59 -0.58
C LYS A 213 -22.08 3.45 -1.09
N LYS A 214 -22.47 2.88 -2.26
CA LYS A 214 -21.68 1.82 -2.90
C LYS A 214 -20.34 2.35 -3.40
N ILE A 215 -20.31 3.53 -4.00
CA ILE A 215 -19.09 4.14 -4.50
C ILE A 215 -18.09 4.39 -3.35
N VAL A 216 -18.55 5.01 -2.28
CA VAL A 216 -17.72 5.28 -1.09
C VAL A 216 -17.18 3.97 -0.48
N MET A 217 -18.06 2.97 -0.29
CA MET A 217 -17.65 1.68 0.26
C MET A 217 -16.58 1.00 -0.61
N ILE A 218 -16.78 0.98 -1.93
CA ILE A 218 -15.82 0.39 -2.87
C ILE A 218 -14.50 1.18 -2.86
N THR A 219 -14.56 2.51 -2.75
CA THR A 219 -13.36 3.34 -2.61
C THR A 219 -12.53 2.93 -1.40
N TRP A 220 -13.16 2.74 -0.23
CA TRP A 220 -12.48 2.28 0.98
C TRP A 220 -11.93 0.85 0.88
N ILE A 221 -12.54 -0.01 0.07
CA ILE A 221 -12.06 -1.39 -0.14
C ILE A 221 -10.84 -1.42 -1.07
N ILE A 222 -10.82 -0.55 -2.09
CA ILE A 222 -9.76 -0.56 -3.12
C ILE A 222 -8.55 0.27 -2.69
N ALA A 223 -8.79 1.35 -1.96
CA ALA A 223 -7.72 2.20 -1.44
C ALA A 223 -6.97 1.52 -0.31
#